data_2fb32928e0366fe08ead2d0fdd703c90
#
_entry.id   2fb32928e0366fe08ead2d0fdd703c90
#
_cell.length_a   1.000
_cell.length_b   1.000
_cell.length_c   1.000
_cell.angle_alpha   90.00
_cell.angle_beta   90.00
_cell.angle_gamma   90.00
#
_symmetry.space_group_name_H-M   'P 1'
#
loop_
_entity.id
_entity.type
_entity.pdbx_description
1 polymer ?
#
loop_
_entity_poly.entity_id
_entity_poly.type
_entity_poly.pdbx_seq_one_letter_code
_entity_poly.pdbx_strand_id
1 'polypeptide(L)'
;SRGLGDVYKRQQVIEGELILKNPSKKHRAWDIEIELSNTDATDLGGKNVTVRELDATEETTIPYASNGPKMLEIREKIDTEPERDQESSMSLVLSKNSQEVFFSVDIENISSVSLTDVILRRSFSTNFEIPSSPEYSVEDNTVIWEIGRMSVGESRKLVIVPSILINGVEKIPAGKSVVTYNAESTVSRIDFENVSSSGRQFSYVNAKEDDRPGVWHCKCVFENKSSFVVSLSGATVRLAGRDSPILDVSDLRQDIPPEGSWESMEKRVESEDQPSFTQEVRYSILPRVSVKSSGSIEISEQRLSILDATILKRFDISRIKSFIPSDLEVTTTIENTGSATINVMRIIDDIPGIFSPPSLEHVQVEIEGSDLSEEQYRIEVINGNQIEEKMISPDNPGHALRITVGTSS
;
A
#
# COMPACT_ATOMS: atom_id res chain seq x y z
N SER A 1 7.11 -27.49 -12.32
CA SER A 1 7.52 -26.84 -11.08
C SER A 1 6.74 -25.54 -10.95
N ARG A 2 5.79 -25.50 -9.99
CA ARG A 2 5.01 -24.29 -9.70
C ARG A 2 5.96 -23.28 -9.10
N GLY A 3 6.12 -22.15 -9.76
CA GLY A 3 6.93 -21.03 -9.32
C GLY A 3 6.58 -20.63 -7.89
N LEU A 4 7.60 -20.48 -7.08
CA LEU A 4 7.56 -19.80 -5.77
C LEU A 4 7.44 -18.28 -5.95
N GLY A 5 6.67 -17.86 -6.97
CA GLY A 5 6.19 -16.50 -7.09
C GLY A 5 5.03 -16.31 -6.12
N ASP A 6 5.05 -15.24 -5.37
CA ASP A 6 3.92 -14.68 -4.63
C ASP A 6 3.62 -15.18 -3.22
N VAL A 7 4.60 -15.25 -2.34
CA VAL A 7 4.30 -15.13 -0.91
C VAL A 7 4.80 -13.78 -0.37
N TYR A 8 4.29 -12.70 -0.94
CA TYR A 8 4.43 -11.38 -0.33
C TYR A 8 3.39 -11.27 0.80
N LYS A 9 3.81 -11.28 2.03
CA LYS A 9 2.97 -10.81 3.13
C LYS A 9 2.85 -9.29 2.98
N ARG A 10 1.83 -8.86 2.26
CA ARG A 10 1.44 -7.45 2.16
C ARG A 10 0.69 -7.10 3.44
N GLN A 11 1.31 -6.35 4.30
CA GLN A 11 0.63 -5.77 5.44
C GLN A 11 0.03 -4.43 4.99
N GLN A 12 -1.29 -4.35 4.95
CA GLN A 12 -2.01 -3.12 4.69
C GLN A 12 -2.58 -2.62 6.02
N VAL A 13 -2.21 -1.42 6.42
CA VAL A 13 -2.83 -0.70 7.52
C VAL A 13 -3.51 0.52 6.92
N ILE A 14 -4.80 0.70 7.20
CA ILE A 14 -5.55 1.90 6.86
C ILE A 14 -5.83 2.60 8.17
N GLU A 15 -5.26 3.79 8.30
CA GLU A 15 -5.52 4.69 9.42
C GLU A 15 -6.46 5.78 8.93
N GLY A 16 -7.49 6.07 9.68
CA GLY A 16 -8.45 7.12 9.40
C GLY A 16 -8.52 8.12 10.55
N GLU A 17 -8.93 9.32 10.23
CA GLU A 17 -9.14 10.38 11.20
C GLU A 17 -10.51 11.01 11.00
N LEU A 18 -11.33 11.00 12.06
CA LEU A 18 -12.53 11.83 12.12
C LEU A 18 -12.11 13.20 12.64
N ILE A 19 -12.17 14.21 11.76
CA ILE A 19 -11.82 15.58 12.14
C ILE A 19 -13.10 16.35 12.37
N LEU A 20 -13.29 16.80 13.59
CA LEU A 20 -14.41 17.63 14.00
C LEU A 20 -13.92 19.04 14.31
N LYS A 21 -14.40 20.01 13.55
CA LYS A 21 -14.02 21.40 13.70
C LYS A 21 -15.19 22.27 14.08
N ASN A 22 -15.02 23.06 15.13
CA ASN A 22 -15.94 24.14 15.47
C ASN A 22 -15.65 25.39 14.59
N PRO A 23 -16.49 25.72 13.61
CA PRO A 23 -16.23 26.84 12.72
C PRO A 23 -16.48 28.22 13.33
N SER A 24 -17.09 28.28 14.52
CA SER A 24 -17.36 29.56 15.18
C SER A 24 -16.09 30.19 15.74
N LYS A 25 -15.98 31.49 15.58
CA LYS A 25 -14.92 32.31 16.20
C LYS A 25 -15.23 32.75 17.63
N LYS A 26 -16.46 32.54 18.11
CA LYS A 26 -16.93 33.11 19.38
C LYS A 26 -17.61 32.12 20.32
N HIS A 27 -18.18 31.06 19.77
CA HIS A 27 -19.07 30.19 20.54
C HIS A 27 -18.50 28.78 20.61
N ARG A 28 -18.68 28.17 21.75
CA ARG A 28 -18.36 26.80 22.11
C ARG A 28 -19.50 25.88 21.66
N ALA A 29 -19.14 24.65 21.27
CA ALA A 29 -20.07 23.56 21.05
C ALA A 29 -19.86 22.47 22.11
N TRP A 30 -20.92 21.77 22.54
CA TRP A 30 -20.83 20.71 23.54
C TRP A 30 -21.85 19.60 23.27
N ASP A 31 -21.63 18.46 23.91
CA ASP A 31 -22.44 17.25 23.77
C ASP A 31 -22.67 16.87 22.29
N ILE A 32 -21.55 16.81 21.55
CA ILE A 32 -21.59 16.46 20.13
C ILE A 32 -21.67 14.94 20.03
N GLU A 33 -22.74 14.45 19.41
CA GLU A 33 -22.94 13.04 19.12
C GLU A 33 -22.88 12.84 17.61
N ILE A 34 -22.02 11.91 17.17
CA ILE A 34 -21.86 11.54 15.77
C ILE A 34 -22.30 10.10 15.63
N GLU A 35 -23.38 9.87 14.89
CA GLU A 35 -23.84 8.54 14.54
C GLU A 35 -23.19 8.10 13.23
N LEU A 36 -22.49 6.98 13.26
CA LEU A 36 -21.74 6.43 12.16
C LEU A 36 -22.34 5.09 11.73
N SER A 37 -22.33 4.82 10.43
CA SER A 37 -22.61 3.49 9.89
C SER A 37 -21.37 2.90 9.23
N ASN A 38 -21.42 1.60 8.94
CA ASN A 38 -20.31 0.85 8.34
C ASN A 38 -19.02 0.85 9.16
N THR A 39 -19.14 0.87 10.48
CA THR A 39 -17.99 0.87 11.41
C THR A 39 -17.43 -0.52 11.71
N ASP A 40 -18.06 -1.58 11.21
CA ASP A 40 -17.71 -2.98 11.51
C ASP A 40 -16.27 -3.37 11.11
N ALA A 41 -15.72 -2.65 10.11
CA ALA A 41 -14.35 -2.85 9.64
C ALA A 41 -13.33 -1.98 10.38
N THR A 42 -13.74 -1.26 11.44
CA THR A 42 -12.90 -0.31 12.17
C THR A 42 -12.83 -0.65 13.65
N ASP A 43 -11.86 -0.06 14.32
CA ASP A 43 -11.67 -0.18 15.77
C ASP A 43 -12.45 0.88 16.59
N LEU A 44 -13.35 1.64 15.97
CA LEU A 44 -14.17 2.66 16.64
C LEU A 44 -15.16 2.11 17.69
N GLY A 45 -15.26 0.79 17.82
CA GLY A 45 -15.95 0.12 18.94
C GLY A 45 -17.47 0.32 19.05
N GLY A 46 -18.08 1.09 18.15
CA GLY A 46 -19.51 1.37 18.16
C GLY A 46 -19.93 2.35 17.06
N LYS A 47 -21.25 2.49 16.88
CA LYS A 47 -21.84 3.40 15.88
C LYS A 47 -21.81 4.87 16.27
N ASN A 48 -21.61 5.16 17.56
CA ASN A 48 -21.69 6.52 18.08
C ASN A 48 -20.36 6.98 18.64
N VAL A 49 -19.94 8.15 18.22
CA VAL A 49 -18.77 8.86 18.74
C VAL A 49 -19.25 10.13 19.42
N THR A 50 -18.77 10.39 20.64
CA THR A 50 -19.16 11.56 21.42
C THR A 50 -17.95 12.46 21.67
N VAL A 51 -18.15 13.77 21.46
CA VAL A 51 -17.18 14.80 21.82
C VAL A 51 -17.84 15.73 22.83
N ARG A 52 -17.27 15.82 24.02
CA ARG A 52 -17.88 16.54 25.13
C ARG A 52 -17.98 18.03 24.86
N GLU A 53 -16.92 18.60 24.30
CA GLU A 53 -16.81 20.04 24.14
C GLU A 53 -15.78 20.40 23.09
N LEU A 54 -16.06 21.46 22.30
CA LEU A 54 -15.12 22.12 21.41
C LEU A 54 -15.22 23.63 21.61
N ASP A 55 -14.12 24.24 21.95
CA ASP A 55 -14.02 25.70 22.05
C ASP A 55 -14.14 26.38 20.68
N ALA A 56 -14.24 27.70 20.68
CA ALA A 56 -14.29 28.47 19.44
C ALA A 56 -13.05 28.23 18.59
N THR A 57 -13.22 27.90 17.32
CA THR A 57 -12.17 27.53 16.34
C THR A 57 -11.42 26.25 16.63
N GLU A 58 -11.74 25.53 17.69
CA GLU A 58 -11.08 24.29 18.06
C GLU A 58 -11.40 23.17 17.06
N GLU A 59 -10.41 22.32 16.88
CA GLU A 59 -10.50 21.11 16.07
C GLU A 59 -10.06 19.93 16.93
N THR A 60 -10.82 18.85 16.92
CA THR A 60 -10.44 17.58 17.55
C THR A 60 -10.35 16.48 16.48
N THR A 61 -9.40 15.59 16.67
CA THR A 61 -9.16 14.45 15.78
C THR A 61 -9.38 13.17 16.57
N ILE A 62 -10.18 12.27 16.01
CA ILE A 62 -10.43 10.94 16.55
C ILE A 62 -9.81 9.95 15.55
N PRO A 63 -8.64 9.37 15.89
CA PRO A 63 -8.00 8.40 15.02
C PRO A 63 -8.74 7.06 15.10
N TYR A 64 -8.73 6.33 13.98
CA TYR A 64 -9.20 4.95 13.91
C TYR A 64 -8.38 4.13 12.94
N ALA A 65 -8.32 2.81 13.17
CA ALA A 65 -7.75 1.87 12.24
C ALA A 65 -8.87 1.10 11.53
N SER A 66 -8.67 0.81 10.25
CA SER A 66 -9.64 0.09 9.42
C SER A 66 -9.00 -1.08 8.69
N ASN A 67 -9.69 -2.21 8.69
CA ASN A 67 -9.42 -3.36 7.84
C ASN A 67 -10.17 -3.26 6.49
N GLY A 68 -10.39 -2.06 6.02
CA GLY A 68 -11.13 -1.76 4.79
C GLY A 68 -10.54 -2.38 3.53
N PRO A 69 -11.21 -2.24 2.38
CA PRO A 69 -10.73 -2.80 1.13
C PRO A 69 -9.40 -2.16 0.73
N LYS A 70 -8.59 -2.97 0.09
CA LYS A 70 -7.33 -2.55 -0.50
C LYS A 70 -7.57 -1.43 -1.51
N MET A 71 -6.84 -0.32 -1.39
CA MET A 71 -6.99 0.86 -2.24
C MET A 71 -5.94 0.97 -3.31
N LEU A 72 -4.73 0.52 -3.00
CA LEU A 72 -3.62 0.44 -3.93
C LEU A 72 -3.26 -1.02 -4.14
N GLU A 73 -2.96 -1.37 -5.36
CA GLU A 73 -2.23 -2.57 -5.69
C GLU A 73 -0.78 -2.20 -6.00
N ILE A 74 0.14 -2.91 -5.36
CA ILE A 74 1.57 -2.72 -5.55
C ILE A 74 2.16 -4.04 -6.00
N ARG A 75 2.86 -4.02 -7.12
CA ARG A 75 3.59 -5.17 -7.66
C ARG A 75 5.05 -4.77 -7.77
N GLU A 76 5.91 -5.50 -7.07
CA GLU A 76 7.36 -5.34 -7.19
C GLU A 76 7.95 -6.55 -7.87
N LYS A 77 8.73 -6.31 -8.91
CA LYS A 77 9.51 -7.32 -9.62
C LYS A 77 10.99 -7.00 -9.44
N ILE A 78 11.74 -7.99 -8.98
CA ILE A 78 13.20 -7.94 -8.92
C ILE A 78 13.74 -8.91 -9.96
N ASP A 79 14.70 -8.47 -10.77
CA ASP A 79 15.27 -9.26 -11.83
C ASP A 79 16.77 -8.95 -11.98
N THR A 80 17.58 -9.96 -11.90
CA THR A 80 19.04 -9.87 -12.10
C THR A 80 19.47 -10.12 -13.54
N GLU A 81 18.56 -10.61 -14.39
CA GLU A 81 18.83 -10.97 -15.79
C GLU A 81 17.64 -10.59 -16.72
N PRO A 82 17.29 -9.31 -16.86
CA PRO A 82 16.08 -8.89 -17.56
C PRO A 82 16.08 -9.16 -19.06
N GLU A 83 17.26 -9.43 -19.66
CA GLU A 83 17.40 -9.73 -21.09
C GLU A 83 17.02 -11.17 -21.44
N ARG A 84 16.84 -12.04 -20.45
CA ARG A 84 16.39 -13.40 -20.69
C ARG A 84 14.87 -13.47 -20.75
N ASP A 85 14.34 -14.04 -21.83
CA ASP A 85 12.90 -14.34 -22.01
C ASP A 85 12.36 -15.42 -21.05
N GLN A 86 12.88 -15.48 -19.84
CA GLN A 86 12.53 -16.46 -18.82
C GLN A 86 11.91 -15.77 -17.59
N GLU A 87 11.46 -16.59 -16.63
CA GLU A 87 11.05 -16.08 -15.32
C GLU A 87 12.17 -15.26 -14.68
N SER A 88 11.80 -14.18 -13.96
CA SER A 88 12.76 -13.29 -13.30
C SER A 88 13.74 -14.05 -12.41
N SER A 89 15.02 -13.76 -12.57
CA SER A 89 16.09 -14.30 -11.74
C SER A 89 16.30 -13.43 -10.50
N MET A 90 16.49 -14.07 -9.35
CA MET A 90 16.88 -13.40 -8.10
C MET A 90 18.26 -13.87 -7.61
N SER A 91 19.07 -14.43 -8.49
CA SER A 91 20.40 -14.92 -8.17
C SER A 91 21.46 -14.06 -8.84
N LEU A 92 22.47 -13.70 -8.09
CA LEU A 92 23.65 -12.96 -8.54
C LEU A 92 24.86 -13.90 -8.54
N VAL A 93 25.80 -13.65 -9.43
CA VAL A 93 27.03 -14.44 -9.51
C VAL A 93 28.10 -13.80 -8.64
N LEU A 94 28.83 -14.59 -7.83
CA LEU A 94 30.00 -14.07 -7.12
C LEU A 94 31.05 -13.62 -8.14
N SER A 95 31.29 -12.33 -8.19
CA SER A 95 32.15 -11.71 -9.20
C SER A 95 32.92 -10.53 -8.59
N LYS A 96 34.08 -10.23 -9.15
CA LYS A 96 34.84 -9.01 -8.82
C LYS A 96 34.26 -7.74 -9.46
N ASN A 97 33.34 -7.90 -10.40
CA ASN A 97 32.68 -6.81 -11.09
C ASN A 97 31.36 -6.50 -10.44
N SER A 98 31.00 -5.22 -10.46
CA SER A 98 29.66 -4.77 -10.09
C SER A 98 28.63 -5.32 -11.05
N GLN A 99 27.46 -5.69 -10.53
CA GLN A 99 26.31 -6.22 -11.27
C GLN A 99 25.11 -5.31 -11.08
N GLU A 100 24.31 -5.17 -12.11
CA GLU A 100 23.05 -4.42 -12.07
C GLU A 100 21.90 -5.31 -11.64
N VAL A 101 20.99 -4.74 -10.85
CA VAL A 101 19.75 -5.40 -10.42
C VAL A 101 18.58 -4.52 -10.79
N PHE A 102 17.59 -5.07 -11.48
CA PHE A 102 16.42 -4.34 -11.95
C PHE A 102 15.29 -4.49 -10.94
N PHE A 103 14.87 -3.35 -10.38
CA PHE A 103 13.70 -3.24 -9.52
C PHE A 103 12.61 -2.49 -10.28
N SER A 104 11.48 -3.14 -10.50
CA SER A 104 10.31 -2.51 -11.12
C SER A 104 9.18 -2.50 -10.10
N VAL A 105 8.65 -1.33 -9.78
CA VAL A 105 7.52 -1.15 -8.89
C VAL A 105 6.36 -0.55 -9.68
N ASP A 106 5.28 -1.31 -9.77
CA ASP A 106 4.02 -0.88 -10.35
C ASP A 106 3.01 -0.60 -9.24
N ILE A 107 2.41 0.60 -9.26
CA ILE A 107 1.42 1.05 -8.28
C ILE A 107 0.15 1.41 -9.04
N GLU A 108 -0.97 0.82 -8.64
CA GLU A 108 -2.28 1.03 -9.25
C GLU A 108 -3.31 1.45 -8.20
N ASN A 109 -4.03 2.54 -8.44
CA ASN A 109 -5.19 2.93 -7.62
C ASN A 109 -6.40 2.07 -8.02
N ILE A 110 -6.69 1.04 -7.23
CA ILE A 110 -7.82 0.12 -7.42
C ILE A 110 -9.09 0.55 -6.64
N SER A 111 -9.03 1.71 -5.98
CA SER A 111 -10.15 2.25 -5.22
C SER A 111 -11.13 3.02 -6.12
N SER A 112 -12.27 3.38 -5.57
CA SER A 112 -13.30 4.20 -6.25
C SER A 112 -13.08 5.71 -6.11
N VAL A 113 -11.98 6.14 -5.49
CA VAL A 113 -11.68 7.56 -5.22
C VAL A 113 -10.26 7.93 -5.64
N SER A 114 -10.03 9.21 -5.88
CA SER A 114 -8.66 9.71 -6.10
C SER A 114 -7.87 9.68 -4.79
N LEU A 115 -6.61 9.31 -4.89
CA LEU A 115 -5.66 9.34 -3.78
C LEU A 115 -4.73 10.54 -3.93
N THR A 116 -4.29 11.10 -2.82
CA THR A 116 -3.35 12.23 -2.77
C THR A 116 -2.14 11.86 -1.93
N ASP A 117 -1.07 12.62 -2.07
CA ASP A 117 0.18 12.43 -1.33
C ASP A 117 0.69 10.98 -1.39
N VAL A 118 0.54 10.36 -2.58
CA VAL A 118 1.05 9.02 -2.81
C VAL A 118 2.55 9.08 -2.93
N ILE A 119 3.24 8.41 -2.00
CA ILE A 119 4.70 8.40 -1.92
C ILE A 119 5.19 6.97 -1.76
N LEU A 120 6.06 6.54 -2.67
CA LEU A 120 6.82 5.29 -2.53
C LEU A 120 8.15 5.59 -1.84
N ARG A 121 8.48 4.81 -0.81
CA ARG A 121 9.80 4.72 -0.19
C ARG A 121 10.34 3.32 -0.38
N ARG A 122 11.39 3.19 -1.20
CA ARG A 122 12.08 1.93 -1.48
C ARG A 122 13.45 1.96 -0.82
N SER A 123 13.60 1.28 0.31
CA SER A 123 14.89 1.17 1.00
C SER A 123 15.73 0.04 0.39
N PHE A 124 17.04 0.27 0.29
CA PHE A 124 18.01 -0.71 -0.16
C PHE A 124 19.01 -1.01 0.96
N SER A 125 19.58 -2.20 0.96
CA SER A 125 20.70 -2.48 1.85
C SER A 125 21.94 -1.68 1.42
N THR A 126 22.89 -1.52 2.34
CA THR A 126 24.11 -0.71 2.12
C THR A 126 25.04 -1.25 1.03
N ASN A 127 24.76 -2.46 0.52
CA ASN A 127 25.55 -3.08 -0.53
C ASN A 127 25.23 -2.53 -1.93
N PHE A 128 24.09 -1.82 -2.04
CA PHE A 128 23.64 -1.25 -3.31
C PHE A 128 24.12 0.18 -3.49
N GLU A 129 24.57 0.49 -4.69
CA GLU A 129 24.81 1.85 -5.17
C GLU A 129 23.64 2.27 -6.06
N ILE A 130 22.90 3.28 -5.59
CA ILE A 130 21.65 3.72 -6.24
C ILE A 130 21.98 4.83 -7.22
N PRO A 131 21.61 4.73 -8.52
CA PRO A 131 21.84 5.79 -9.47
C PRO A 131 20.96 7.02 -9.18
N SER A 132 21.44 8.20 -9.52
CA SER A 132 20.61 9.41 -9.48
C SER A 132 19.63 9.44 -10.64
N SER A 133 18.41 9.92 -10.40
CA SER A 133 17.36 10.08 -11.41
C SER A 133 16.57 11.36 -11.17
N PRO A 134 16.02 12.00 -12.22
CA PRO A 134 15.09 13.11 -12.03
C PRO A 134 13.70 12.66 -11.53
N GLU A 135 13.39 11.37 -11.58
CA GLU A 135 12.08 10.82 -11.19
C GLU A 135 11.95 10.61 -9.68
N TYR A 136 13.06 10.50 -8.95
CA TYR A 136 13.08 10.24 -7.52
C TYR A 136 14.25 10.91 -6.82
N SER A 137 14.13 11.11 -5.52
CA SER A 137 15.25 11.50 -4.65
C SER A 137 15.79 10.27 -3.90
N VAL A 138 17.03 10.39 -3.41
CA VAL A 138 17.69 9.33 -2.63
C VAL A 138 18.15 9.92 -1.30
N GLU A 139 17.69 9.35 -0.21
CA GLU A 139 18.06 9.69 1.16
C GLU A 139 18.39 8.40 1.93
N ASP A 140 19.55 8.32 2.56
CA ASP A 140 19.97 7.18 3.39
C ASP A 140 19.69 5.80 2.76
N ASN A 141 20.14 5.57 1.52
CA ASN A 141 19.87 4.37 0.74
C ASN A 141 18.38 4.08 0.51
N THR A 142 17.54 5.08 0.58
CA THR A 142 16.11 4.98 0.30
C THR A 142 15.77 5.86 -0.89
N VAL A 143 15.19 5.26 -1.91
CA VAL A 143 14.57 5.97 -3.04
C VAL A 143 13.20 6.47 -2.58
N ILE A 144 12.97 7.76 -2.77
CA ILE A 144 11.69 8.42 -2.49
C ILE A 144 11.10 8.90 -3.81
N TRP A 145 9.98 8.32 -4.19
CA TRP A 145 9.24 8.69 -5.38
C TRP A 145 7.92 9.36 -4.99
N GLU A 146 7.83 10.66 -5.21
CA GLU A 146 6.64 11.45 -4.96
C GLU A 146 5.71 11.40 -6.18
N ILE A 147 4.72 10.53 -6.14
CA ILE A 147 3.73 10.37 -7.20
C ILE A 147 2.69 11.47 -7.13
N GLY A 148 2.38 11.94 -5.91
CA GLY A 148 1.39 12.97 -5.63
C GLY A 148 -0.05 12.44 -5.75
N ARG A 149 -0.80 12.90 -6.76
CA ARG A 149 -2.20 12.48 -6.96
C ARG A 149 -2.29 11.30 -7.92
N MET A 150 -3.13 10.33 -7.58
CA MET A 150 -3.53 9.22 -8.45
C MET A 150 -5.04 9.19 -8.62
N SER A 151 -5.52 9.26 -9.86
CA SER A 151 -6.94 9.12 -10.21
C SER A 151 -7.39 7.66 -10.08
N VAL A 152 -8.70 7.44 -10.09
CA VAL A 152 -9.30 6.09 -10.08
C VAL A 152 -8.82 5.29 -11.29
N GLY A 153 -8.31 4.08 -11.06
CA GLY A 153 -7.78 3.18 -12.11
C GLY A 153 -6.43 3.62 -12.70
N GLU A 154 -5.80 4.66 -12.16
CA GLU A 154 -4.49 5.12 -12.63
C GLU A 154 -3.39 4.19 -12.14
N SER A 155 -2.46 3.86 -13.05
CA SER A 155 -1.26 3.09 -12.76
C SER A 155 -0.01 3.92 -12.99
N ARG A 156 0.99 3.74 -12.14
CA ARG A 156 2.31 4.35 -12.25
C ARG A 156 3.38 3.29 -12.06
N LYS A 157 4.46 3.41 -12.84
CA LYS A 157 5.58 2.47 -12.81
C LYS A 157 6.89 3.21 -12.61
N LEU A 158 7.72 2.70 -11.70
CA LEU A 158 9.10 3.14 -11.49
C LEU A 158 10.04 1.97 -11.73
N VAL A 159 11.12 2.22 -12.45
CA VAL A 159 12.23 1.27 -12.61
C VAL A 159 13.49 1.88 -12.01
N ILE A 160 14.13 1.12 -11.12
CA ILE A 160 15.37 1.50 -10.45
C ILE A 160 16.39 0.42 -10.79
N VAL A 161 17.59 0.82 -11.23
CA VAL A 161 18.67 -0.11 -11.61
C VAL A 161 19.91 0.20 -10.77
N PRO A 162 19.93 -0.18 -9.47
CA PRO A 162 21.11 -0.05 -8.66
C PRO A 162 22.17 -1.09 -9.06
N SER A 163 23.41 -0.76 -8.80
CA SER A 163 24.54 -1.68 -8.93
C SER A 163 24.92 -2.26 -7.57
N ILE A 164 25.48 -3.47 -7.59
CA ILE A 164 25.93 -4.16 -6.38
C ILE A 164 27.26 -4.87 -6.62
N LEU A 165 28.19 -4.70 -5.66
CA LEU A 165 29.41 -5.48 -5.59
C LEU A 165 29.27 -6.56 -4.52
N ILE A 166 29.46 -7.81 -4.92
CA ILE A 166 29.28 -8.97 -4.06
C ILE A 166 30.61 -9.39 -3.47
N ASN A 167 30.72 -9.36 -2.16
CA ASN A 167 31.96 -9.70 -1.43
C ASN A 167 31.88 -11.05 -0.66
N GLY A 168 30.78 -11.78 -0.78
CA GLY A 168 30.56 -13.02 -0.07
C GLY A 168 29.44 -13.86 -0.68
N VAL A 169 29.19 -15.04 -0.15
CA VAL A 169 28.23 -16.01 -0.67
C VAL A 169 26.89 -16.01 0.09
N GLU A 170 26.78 -15.19 1.12
CA GLU A 170 25.59 -15.05 1.94
C GLU A 170 24.45 -14.36 1.17
N LYS A 171 23.19 -14.72 1.48
CA LYS A 171 22.02 -14.05 0.89
C LYS A 171 21.99 -12.58 1.27
N ILE A 172 21.85 -11.72 0.29
CA ILE A 172 21.85 -10.27 0.46
C ILE A 172 20.41 -9.76 0.57
N PRO A 173 20.05 -9.02 1.63
CA PRO A 173 18.75 -8.39 1.74
C PRO A 173 18.58 -7.33 0.63
N ALA A 174 17.50 -7.42 -0.12
CA ALA A 174 17.20 -6.46 -1.19
C ALA A 174 16.56 -5.17 -0.67
N GLY A 175 16.13 -5.15 0.61
CA GLY A 175 15.39 -4.07 1.22
C GLY A 175 13.88 -4.19 0.98
N LYS A 176 13.12 -3.14 1.31
CA LYS A 176 11.66 -3.16 1.29
C LYS A 176 11.05 -1.92 0.64
N SER A 177 9.82 -2.05 0.15
CA SER A 177 9.01 -0.96 -0.37
C SER A 177 7.87 -0.63 0.59
N VAL A 178 7.67 0.67 0.83
CA VAL A 178 6.53 1.20 1.58
C VAL A 178 5.87 2.28 0.75
N VAL A 179 4.55 2.18 0.54
CA VAL A 179 3.76 3.22 -0.11
C VAL A 179 2.80 3.81 0.90
N THR A 180 2.82 5.12 1.01
CA THR A 180 1.87 5.90 1.83
C THR A 180 0.96 6.73 0.93
N TYR A 181 -0.28 6.98 1.36
CA TYR A 181 -1.25 7.78 0.61
C TYR A 181 -2.29 8.37 1.54
N ASN A 182 -2.96 9.43 1.07
CA ASN A 182 -4.13 10.02 1.69
C ASN A 182 -5.35 9.87 0.78
N ALA A 183 -6.52 9.72 1.39
CA ALA A 183 -7.79 9.66 0.69
C ALA A 183 -8.88 10.43 1.45
N GLU A 184 -9.77 11.10 0.72
CA GLU A 184 -10.85 11.84 1.35
C GLU A 184 -12.12 10.98 1.50
N SER A 185 -12.72 11.06 2.64
CA SER A 185 -14.03 10.69 3.18
C SER A 185 -14.74 9.37 2.81
N THR A 186 -14.71 8.83 1.64
CA THR A 186 -15.53 7.65 1.28
C THR A 186 -14.78 6.33 1.37
N VAL A 187 -13.54 6.39 1.65
CA VAL A 187 -12.58 5.30 1.50
C VAL A 187 -12.62 4.31 2.64
N SER A 188 -12.95 4.77 3.84
CA SER A 188 -13.09 3.94 5.04
C SER A 188 -14.43 3.20 5.13
N ARG A 189 -15.36 3.47 4.20
CA ARG A 189 -16.76 3.00 4.26
C ARG A 189 -17.53 3.45 5.51
N ILE A 190 -16.99 4.40 6.26
CA ILE A 190 -17.73 5.03 7.35
C ILE A 190 -18.63 6.08 6.74
N ASP A 191 -19.93 5.96 6.98
CA ASP A 191 -20.92 6.93 6.57
C ASP A 191 -21.45 7.65 7.82
N PHE A 192 -21.69 8.97 7.67
CA PHE A 192 -22.35 9.74 8.71
C PHE A 192 -23.86 9.64 8.53
N GLU A 193 -24.54 9.07 9.50
CA GLU A 193 -26.00 9.00 9.48
C GLU A 193 -26.61 10.22 10.15
N ASN A 194 -26.05 10.66 11.24
CA ASN A 194 -26.54 11.82 11.97
C ASN A 194 -25.42 12.47 12.77
N VAL A 195 -25.51 13.77 12.94
CA VAL A 195 -24.66 14.53 13.83
C VAL A 195 -25.53 15.52 14.60
N SER A 196 -25.52 15.42 15.90
CA SER A 196 -26.26 16.31 16.77
C SER A 196 -25.31 17.00 17.77
N SER A 197 -25.71 18.15 18.26
CA SER A 197 -24.94 18.89 19.24
C SER A 197 -25.86 19.79 20.07
N SER A 198 -25.57 19.92 21.34
CA SER A 198 -26.19 20.96 22.17
C SER A 198 -25.56 22.31 21.87
N GLY A 199 -26.37 23.32 21.82
CA GLY A 199 -25.94 24.69 21.53
C GLY A 199 -26.85 25.69 22.22
N ARG A 200 -26.46 26.96 22.17
CA ARG A 200 -27.29 28.04 22.69
C ARG A 200 -28.29 28.47 21.62
N GLN A 201 -29.52 28.02 21.78
CA GLN A 201 -30.67 28.49 21.01
C GLN A 201 -31.64 29.16 21.98
N PHE A 202 -32.22 30.23 21.53
CA PHE A 202 -33.24 30.94 22.25
C PHE A 202 -34.50 31.04 21.42
N SER A 203 -35.63 30.71 22.02
CA SER A 203 -36.91 30.99 21.40
C SER A 203 -37.77 31.79 22.39
N TYR A 204 -38.41 32.80 21.88
CA TYR A 204 -39.31 33.64 22.66
C TYR A 204 -40.39 34.21 21.78
N VAL A 205 -41.47 34.70 22.38
CA VAL A 205 -42.48 35.44 21.67
C VAL A 205 -42.32 36.93 21.98
N ASN A 206 -42.02 37.68 20.94
CA ASN A 206 -42.03 39.15 21.04
C ASN A 206 -43.45 39.64 20.90
N ALA A 207 -44.00 40.25 21.92
CA ALA A 207 -45.34 40.82 21.95
C ALA A 207 -45.27 42.34 22.14
N LYS A 208 -45.80 43.09 21.22
CA LYS A 208 -45.84 44.54 21.25
C LYS A 208 -47.30 44.98 21.24
N GLU A 209 -47.71 45.84 22.17
CA GLU A 209 -49.05 46.43 22.23
C GLU A 209 -49.23 47.41 21.07
N ASP A 210 -50.39 47.36 20.43
CA ASP A 210 -50.81 48.29 19.41
C ASP A 210 -51.18 49.66 20.05
N ASP A 211 -51.39 50.67 19.22
CA ASP A 211 -51.93 51.96 19.66
C ASP A 211 -53.34 51.80 20.23
N ARG A 212 -54.01 50.70 19.99
CA ARG A 212 -55.29 50.31 20.61
C ARG A 212 -55.00 49.44 21.86
N PRO A 213 -55.33 49.89 23.06
CA PRO A 213 -55.16 49.13 24.28
C PRO A 213 -55.80 47.74 24.19
N GLY A 214 -55.11 46.74 24.71
CA GLY A 214 -55.54 45.33 24.72
C GLY A 214 -55.38 44.59 23.40
N VAL A 215 -54.71 45.16 22.39
CA VAL A 215 -54.36 44.49 21.15
C VAL A 215 -52.87 44.32 21.06
N TRP A 216 -52.42 43.10 20.84
CA TRP A 216 -51.01 42.74 20.85
C TRP A 216 -50.59 42.12 19.51
N HIS A 217 -49.49 42.62 18.96
CA HIS A 217 -48.81 42.06 17.82
C HIS A 217 -47.69 41.11 18.28
N CYS A 218 -47.81 39.83 17.94
CA CYS A 218 -46.97 38.78 18.45
C CYS A 218 -46.20 38.08 17.34
N LYS A 219 -44.88 37.89 17.52
CA LYS A 219 -44.00 37.13 16.62
C LYS A 219 -43.23 36.12 17.46
N CYS A 220 -43.16 34.86 16.97
CA CYS A 220 -42.21 33.90 17.49
C CYS A 220 -40.83 34.19 16.89
N VAL A 221 -39.84 34.32 17.76
CA VAL A 221 -38.45 34.58 17.39
C VAL A 221 -37.63 33.39 17.80
N PHE A 222 -36.74 32.95 16.92
CA PHE A 222 -35.73 31.96 17.22
C PHE A 222 -34.35 32.54 16.91
N GLU A 223 -33.44 32.45 17.83
CA GLU A 223 -32.05 32.91 17.69
C GLU A 223 -31.07 31.74 17.82
N ASN A 224 -30.26 31.59 16.81
CA ASN A 224 -29.16 30.61 16.82
C ASN A 224 -27.89 31.25 17.37
N LYS A 225 -27.59 31.00 18.64
CA LYS A 225 -26.34 31.42 19.28
C LYS A 225 -25.31 30.30 19.35
N SER A 226 -25.52 29.21 18.57
CA SER A 226 -24.55 28.15 18.45
C SER A 226 -23.55 28.42 17.32
N SER A 227 -22.51 27.62 17.27
CA SER A 227 -21.49 27.66 16.23
C SER A 227 -21.87 26.90 14.96
N PHE A 228 -23.02 26.23 14.96
CA PHE A 228 -23.47 25.38 13.86
C PHE A 228 -24.66 25.99 13.13
N VAL A 229 -24.88 25.54 11.91
CA VAL A 229 -26.14 25.83 11.20
C VAL A 229 -27.25 25.04 11.87
N VAL A 230 -28.35 25.70 12.19
CA VAL A 230 -29.56 25.09 12.75
C VAL A 230 -30.61 25.02 11.65
N SER A 231 -31.14 23.84 11.41
CA SER A 231 -32.23 23.63 10.47
C SER A 231 -33.55 23.61 11.24
N LEU A 232 -34.41 24.63 11.03
CA LEU A 232 -35.72 24.70 11.63
C LEU A 232 -36.72 23.84 10.86
N SER A 233 -37.46 22.99 11.57
CA SER A 233 -38.48 22.11 11.02
C SER A 233 -39.93 22.50 11.43
N GLY A 234 -40.07 23.28 12.47
CA GLY A 234 -41.41 23.76 12.87
C GLY A 234 -41.41 24.64 14.11
N ALA A 235 -42.48 25.38 14.29
CA ALA A 235 -42.71 26.21 15.47
C ALA A 235 -44.21 26.24 15.81
N THR A 236 -44.52 26.05 17.08
CA THR A 236 -45.90 26.11 17.60
C THR A 236 -45.92 27.06 18.80
N VAL A 237 -46.84 28.00 18.77
CA VAL A 237 -47.06 28.98 19.90
C VAL A 237 -48.48 28.90 20.36
N ARG A 238 -48.68 28.82 21.65
CA ARG A 238 -49.99 28.82 22.33
C ARG A 238 -50.07 29.97 23.31
N LEU A 239 -51.23 30.56 23.45
CA LEU A 239 -51.50 31.47 24.55
C LEU A 239 -51.64 30.67 25.84
N ALA A 240 -51.05 31.15 26.93
CA ALA A 240 -51.14 30.46 28.22
C ALA A 240 -52.61 30.24 28.63
N GLY A 241 -52.93 28.98 29.02
CA GLY A 241 -54.29 28.59 29.34
C GLY A 241 -55.24 28.31 28.17
N ARG A 242 -54.70 28.30 26.93
CA ARG A 242 -55.44 27.86 25.73
C ARG A 242 -54.74 26.73 25.02
N ASP A 243 -55.46 25.67 24.66
CA ASP A 243 -54.91 24.51 23.96
C ASP A 243 -54.72 24.75 22.46
N SER A 244 -55.53 25.65 21.85
CA SER A 244 -55.43 25.98 20.45
C SER A 244 -54.21 26.84 20.16
N PRO A 245 -53.33 26.46 19.19
CA PRO A 245 -52.20 27.28 18.83
C PRO A 245 -52.60 28.56 18.13
N ILE A 246 -51.94 29.67 18.45
CA ILE A 246 -52.06 30.94 17.70
C ILE A 246 -51.15 30.97 16.49
N LEU A 247 -50.07 30.16 16.54
CA LEU A 247 -49.16 29.92 15.45
C LEU A 247 -48.83 28.42 15.44
N ASP A 248 -48.98 27.79 14.31
CA ASP A 248 -48.54 26.44 14.05
C ASP A 248 -47.95 26.39 12.64
N VAL A 249 -46.64 26.20 12.59
CA VAL A 249 -45.89 26.07 11.36
C VAL A 249 -45.23 24.69 11.37
N SER A 250 -45.75 23.79 10.54
CA SER A 250 -45.15 22.50 10.23
C SER A 250 -44.42 22.60 8.88
N ASP A 251 -43.44 21.76 8.66
CA ASP A 251 -42.62 21.70 7.44
C ASP A 251 -41.82 22.97 7.12
N LEU A 252 -41.40 23.68 8.16
CA LEU A 252 -40.43 24.76 8.01
C LEU A 252 -39.08 24.14 7.61
N ARG A 253 -38.56 24.56 6.45
CA ARG A 253 -37.23 24.13 5.96
C ARG A 253 -36.36 25.36 5.82
N GLN A 254 -35.87 25.84 6.95
CA GLN A 254 -35.03 27.02 6.95
C GLN A 254 -33.77 26.82 7.77
N ASP A 255 -32.63 27.00 7.14
CA ASP A 255 -31.34 26.95 7.78
C ASP A 255 -30.98 28.31 8.36
N ILE A 256 -30.74 28.34 9.66
CA ILE A 256 -30.35 29.52 10.41
C ILE A 256 -28.82 29.44 10.66
N PRO A 257 -28.05 30.32 10.06
CA PRO A 257 -26.60 30.34 10.27
C PRO A 257 -26.23 30.70 11.73
N PRO A 258 -24.97 30.46 12.15
CA PRO A 258 -24.47 30.99 13.41
C PRO A 258 -24.75 32.49 13.53
N GLU A 259 -25.22 32.93 14.70
CA GLU A 259 -25.64 34.29 15.02
C GLU A 259 -26.87 34.78 14.22
N GLY A 260 -27.49 33.91 13.44
CA GLY A 260 -28.70 34.19 12.71
C GLY A 260 -29.98 34.09 13.55
N SER A 261 -31.06 34.63 13.04
CA SER A 261 -32.37 34.54 13.64
C SER A 261 -33.47 34.28 12.61
N TRP A 262 -34.58 33.76 13.08
CA TRP A 262 -35.79 33.58 12.32
C TRP A 262 -36.98 34.21 13.09
N GLU A 263 -37.86 34.86 12.38
CA GLU A 263 -39.11 35.41 12.92
C GLU A 263 -40.31 34.83 12.16
N SER A 264 -41.35 34.45 12.89
CA SER A 264 -42.63 34.06 12.29
C SER A 264 -43.35 35.24 11.68
N MET A 265 -44.39 34.96 10.90
CA MET A 265 -45.39 35.95 10.57
C MET A 265 -46.01 36.48 11.86
N GLU A 266 -46.38 37.78 11.84
CA GLU A 266 -47.03 38.45 12.93
C GLU A 266 -48.45 37.92 13.15
N LYS A 267 -48.80 37.70 14.43
CA LYS A 267 -50.15 37.31 14.84
C LYS A 267 -50.70 38.33 15.82
N ARG A 268 -51.95 38.64 15.62
CA ARG A 268 -52.70 39.57 16.51
C ARG A 268 -53.41 38.78 17.59
N VAL A 269 -53.24 39.21 18.85
CA VAL A 269 -53.86 38.63 20.02
C VAL A 269 -54.57 39.74 20.81
N GLU A 270 -55.79 39.49 21.27
CA GLU A 270 -56.55 40.40 22.13
C GLU A 270 -56.43 39.91 23.60
N SER A 271 -55.91 40.80 24.49
CA SER A 271 -55.72 40.52 25.89
C SER A 271 -55.64 41.85 26.66
N GLU A 272 -56.36 41.97 27.78
CA GLU A 272 -56.34 43.19 28.63
C GLU A 272 -54.95 43.41 29.20
N ASP A 273 -54.28 42.34 29.62
CA ASP A 273 -52.91 42.33 30.12
C ASP A 273 -51.94 41.76 29.08
N GLN A 274 -50.63 41.97 29.30
CA GLN A 274 -49.61 41.42 28.46
C GLN A 274 -49.74 39.87 28.36
N PRO A 275 -49.96 39.34 27.18
CA PRO A 275 -50.22 37.92 27.02
C PRO A 275 -48.97 37.07 27.31
N SER A 276 -49.18 35.95 28.01
CA SER A 276 -48.15 34.95 28.26
C SER A 276 -48.29 33.82 27.25
N PHE A 277 -47.16 33.28 26.83
CA PHE A 277 -47.07 32.25 25.76
C PHE A 277 -46.32 31.05 26.21
N THR A 278 -46.67 29.89 25.62
CA THR A 278 -45.87 28.71 25.56
C THR A 278 -45.45 28.46 24.12
N GLN A 279 -44.16 28.27 23.87
CA GLN A 279 -43.65 27.99 22.53
C GLN A 279 -42.89 26.68 22.52
N GLU A 280 -43.01 25.98 21.39
CA GLU A 280 -42.26 24.78 21.03
C GLU A 280 -41.65 25.03 19.66
N VAL A 281 -40.33 24.95 19.57
CA VAL A 281 -39.61 25.07 18.31
C VAL A 281 -38.84 23.77 18.06
N ARG A 282 -39.09 23.21 16.88
CA ARG A 282 -38.42 21.96 16.44
C ARG A 282 -37.31 22.31 15.47
N TYR A 283 -36.11 21.82 15.77
CA TYR A 283 -34.91 22.06 15.00
C TYR A 283 -33.92 20.93 15.12
N SER A 284 -32.97 20.87 14.19
CA SER A 284 -31.79 20.01 14.23
C SER A 284 -30.51 20.83 14.06
N ILE A 285 -29.44 20.38 14.67
CA ILE A 285 -28.13 21.00 14.57
C ILE A 285 -27.24 20.05 13.76
N LEU A 286 -26.64 20.57 12.68
CA LEU A 286 -25.75 19.80 11.80
C LEU A 286 -24.35 20.40 11.83
N PRO A 287 -23.45 19.91 12.69
CA PRO A 287 -22.06 20.30 12.66
C PRO A 287 -21.38 19.82 11.36
N ARG A 288 -20.36 20.54 10.92
CA ARG A 288 -19.55 20.10 9.78
C ARG A 288 -18.53 19.08 10.27
N VAL A 289 -18.60 17.89 9.70
CA VAL A 289 -17.65 16.82 9.95
C VAL A 289 -16.95 16.47 8.66
N SER A 290 -15.64 16.32 8.70
CA SER A 290 -14.84 15.82 7.58
C SER A 290 -14.07 14.57 8.01
N VAL A 291 -13.89 13.64 7.09
CA VAL A 291 -13.10 12.42 7.28
C VAL A 291 -11.90 12.46 6.35
N LYS A 292 -10.73 12.20 6.90
CA LYS A 292 -9.52 11.92 6.14
C LYS A 292 -9.06 10.53 6.48
N SER A 293 -8.69 9.76 5.47
CA SER A 293 -8.07 8.45 5.65
C SER A 293 -6.66 8.48 5.09
N SER A 294 -5.73 7.90 5.81
CA SER A 294 -4.39 7.63 5.31
C SER A 294 -4.16 6.13 5.30
N GLY A 295 -3.31 5.67 4.40
CA GLY A 295 -2.98 4.26 4.30
C GLY A 295 -1.50 4.05 4.07
N SER A 296 -1.01 2.90 4.53
CA SER A 296 0.35 2.44 4.30
C SER A 296 0.34 0.98 3.88
N ILE A 297 1.08 0.67 2.82
CA ILE A 297 1.27 -0.70 2.34
C ILE A 297 2.76 -0.98 2.33
N GLU A 298 3.15 -2.04 3.03
CA GLU A 298 4.53 -2.52 3.07
C GLU A 298 4.66 -3.82 2.28
N ILE A 299 5.68 -3.91 1.42
CA ILE A 299 6.13 -5.15 0.78
C ILE A 299 7.31 -5.67 1.59
N SER A 300 7.18 -6.93 2.04
CA SER A 300 8.22 -7.58 2.83
C SER A 300 9.53 -7.70 2.06
N GLU A 301 10.62 -7.66 2.82
CA GLU A 301 11.97 -7.79 2.30
C GLU A 301 12.18 -9.10 1.57
N GLN A 302 12.78 -9.02 0.39
CA GLN A 302 13.29 -10.16 -0.37
C GLN A 302 14.80 -10.30 -0.18
N ARG A 303 15.33 -11.49 -0.45
CA ARG A 303 16.76 -11.74 -0.38
C ARG A 303 17.26 -12.31 -1.70
N LEU A 304 18.31 -11.71 -2.22
CA LEU A 304 19.05 -12.19 -3.38
C LEU A 304 19.98 -13.31 -2.97
N SER A 305 19.98 -14.41 -3.69
CA SER A 305 20.89 -15.52 -3.50
C SER A 305 22.14 -15.36 -4.35
N ILE A 306 23.26 -15.90 -3.88
CA ILE A 306 24.54 -15.80 -4.56
C ILE A 306 24.88 -17.16 -5.17
N LEU A 307 25.11 -17.16 -6.47
CA LEU A 307 25.58 -18.31 -7.23
C LEU A 307 27.09 -18.33 -7.19
N ASP A 308 27.66 -19.39 -6.64
CA ASP A 308 29.09 -19.67 -6.62
C ASP A 308 29.32 -21.16 -6.59
N ALA A 309 30.31 -21.64 -7.31
CA ALA A 309 30.68 -23.03 -7.31
C ALA A 309 32.20 -23.23 -7.50
N THR A 310 32.74 -24.17 -6.82
CA THR A 310 34.13 -24.60 -7.03
C THR A 310 34.18 -25.88 -7.86
N ILE A 311 35.13 -25.93 -8.79
CA ILE A 311 35.34 -27.08 -9.66
C ILE A 311 36.76 -27.63 -9.40
N LEU A 312 36.82 -28.89 -9.09
CA LEU A 312 38.09 -29.60 -8.88
C LEU A 312 38.17 -30.79 -9.83
N LYS A 313 39.18 -30.79 -10.70
CA LYS A 313 39.48 -31.90 -11.60
C LYS A 313 40.71 -32.68 -11.11
N ARG A 314 40.57 -33.98 -11.00
CA ARG A 314 41.65 -34.88 -10.58
C ARG A 314 41.82 -35.98 -11.60
N PHE A 315 43.06 -36.45 -11.70
CA PHE A 315 43.48 -37.57 -12.52
C PHE A 315 44.08 -38.64 -11.60
N ASP A 316 43.79 -39.91 -11.89
CA ASP A 316 44.31 -41.06 -11.12
C ASP A 316 45.82 -41.22 -11.31
N ILE A 317 46.35 -40.83 -12.49
CA ILE A 317 47.77 -40.89 -12.82
C ILE A 317 48.33 -39.50 -13.14
N SER A 318 49.55 -39.22 -12.63
CA SER A 318 50.22 -37.92 -12.85
C SER A 318 51.17 -37.90 -14.06
N ARG A 319 51.48 -39.04 -14.64
CA ARG A 319 52.36 -39.18 -15.80
C ARG A 319 51.93 -40.30 -16.72
N ILE A 320 51.76 -39.99 -18.00
CA ILE A 320 51.47 -40.96 -19.05
C ILE A 320 52.78 -41.34 -19.75
N LYS A 321 53.02 -42.62 -19.95
CA LYS A 321 54.20 -43.13 -20.66
C LYS A 321 53.99 -42.94 -22.18
N SER A 322 55.01 -42.41 -22.85
CA SER A 322 54.99 -42.27 -24.32
C SER A 322 54.88 -43.63 -24.99
N PHE A 323 54.06 -43.71 -26.05
CA PHE A 323 53.85 -44.90 -26.88
C PHE A 323 53.23 -46.13 -26.19
N ILE A 324 52.69 -46.00 -24.98
CA ILE A 324 51.99 -47.08 -24.32
C ILE A 324 50.52 -46.60 -24.11
N PRO A 325 49.54 -47.29 -24.69
CA PRO A 325 48.13 -47.01 -24.39
C PRO A 325 47.91 -47.17 -22.86
N SER A 326 47.25 -46.21 -22.29
CA SER A 326 46.92 -46.19 -20.86
C SER A 326 45.51 -45.64 -20.68
N ASP A 327 44.75 -46.29 -19.84
CA ASP A 327 43.46 -45.75 -19.41
C ASP A 327 43.71 -44.66 -18.36
N LEU A 328 42.94 -43.60 -18.42
CA LEU A 328 43.00 -42.44 -17.56
C LEU A 328 41.66 -42.23 -16.92
N GLU A 329 41.60 -42.33 -15.62
CA GLU A 329 40.38 -41.96 -14.87
C GLU A 329 40.43 -40.48 -14.50
N VAL A 330 39.32 -39.80 -14.81
CA VAL A 330 39.17 -38.38 -14.54
C VAL A 330 37.95 -38.15 -13.64
N THR A 331 38.20 -37.59 -12.46
CA THR A 331 37.13 -37.22 -11.53
C THR A 331 36.97 -35.70 -11.52
N THR A 332 35.79 -35.21 -11.84
CA THR A 332 35.43 -33.81 -11.72
C THR A 332 34.42 -33.62 -10.59
N THR A 333 34.85 -32.95 -9.54
CA THR A 333 33.98 -32.63 -8.40
C THR A 333 33.56 -31.19 -8.48
N ILE A 334 32.27 -30.95 -8.34
CA ILE A 334 31.68 -29.62 -8.32
C ILE A 334 30.97 -29.44 -6.99
N GLU A 335 31.31 -28.38 -6.28
CA GLU A 335 30.71 -28.04 -4.99
C GLU A 335 30.02 -26.69 -5.11
N ASN A 336 28.74 -26.65 -4.75
CA ASN A 336 27.99 -25.38 -4.62
C ASN A 336 28.45 -24.66 -3.36
N THR A 337 29.23 -23.62 -3.52
CA THR A 337 29.76 -22.80 -2.43
C THR A 337 28.91 -21.54 -2.19
N GLY A 338 27.93 -21.29 -3.04
CA GLY A 338 27.01 -20.16 -2.95
C GLY A 338 25.78 -20.43 -2.07
N SER A 339 24.92 -19.45 -1.98
CA SER A 339 23.61 -19.52 -1.30
C SER A 339 22.42 -19.77 -2.26
N ALA A 340 22.68 -19.76 -3.57
CA ALA A 340 21.69 -20.09 -4.58
C ALA A 340 21.57 -21.61 -4.76
N THR A 341 20.35 -22.08 -4.99
CA THR A 341 20.13 -23.49 -5.38
C THR A 341 20.41 -23.64 -6.87
N ILE A 342 21.23 -24.64 -7.22
CA ILE A 342 21.54 -24.97 -8.61
C ILE A 342 20.57 -26.06 -9.06
N ASN A 343 19.66 -25.72 -9.96
CA ASN A 343 18.63 -26.65 -10.47
C ASN A 343 19.07 -27.34 -11.77
N VAL A 344 19.86 -26.65 -12.57
CA VAL A 344 20.40 -27.16 -13.83
C VAL A 344 21.87 -26.81 -13.91
N MET A 345 22.67 -27.80 -14.23
CA MET A 345 24.12 -27.65 -14.40
C MET A 345 24.54 -28.17 -15.76
N ARG A 346 25.32 -27.39 -16.48
CA ARG A 346 25.93 -27.81 -17.74
C ARG A 346 27.46 -27.77 -17.56
N ILE A 347 28.07 -28.93 -17.67
CA ILE A 347 29.52 -29.10 -17.58
C ILE A 347 30.01 -29.34 -19.00
N ILE A 348 31.04 -28.63 -19.41
CA ILE A 348 31.74 -28.89 -20.67
C ILE A 348 33.19 -29.20 -20.33
N ASP A 349 33.58 -30.42 -20.55
CA ASP A 349 34.96 -30.89 -20.32
C ASP A 349 35.66 -31.13 -21.65
N ASP A 350 36.80 -30.52 -21.83
CA ASP A 350 37.60 -30.59 -23.04
C ASP A 350 38.56 -31.75 -22.95
N ILE A 351 38.49 -32.59 -23.96
CA ILE A 351 39.38 -33.75 -24.15
C ILE A 351 40.36 -33.43 -25.26
N PRO A 352 41.66 -33.20 -24.96
CA PRO A 352 42.66 -32.95 -25.96
C PRO A 352 42.73 -34.08 -26.97
N GLY A 353 43.09 -33.78 -28.23
CA GLY A 353 43.08 -34.74 -29.33
C GLY A 353 44.03 -35.95 -29.20
N ILE A 354 44.91 -35.94 -28.23
CA ILE A 354 45.78 -37.10 -27.89
C ILE A 354 45.00 -38.18 -27.12
N PHE A 355 43.82 -37.88 -26.61
CA PHE A 355 42.96 -38.83 -25.91
C PHE A 355 41.73 -39.17 -26.73
N SER A 356 41.27 -40.39 -26.58
CA SER A 356 39.97 -40.82 -27.09
C SER A 356 38.88 -40.38 -26.08
N PRO A 357 37.71 -39.96 -26.58
CA PRO A 357 36.60 -39.69 -25.66
C PRO A 357 36.17 -40.96 -24.91
N PRO A 358 35.66 -40.84 -23.69
CA PRO A 358 35.18 -42.01 -22.93
C PRO A 358 33.97 -42.64 -23.65
N SER A 359 33.84 -43.97 -23.50
CA SER A 359 32.57 -44.64 -23.79
C SER A 359 31.52 -44.13 -22.76
N LEU A 360 30.31 -43.85 -23.24
CA LEU A 360 29.24 -43.29 -22.38
C LEU A 360 28.91 -44.22 -21.17
N GLU A 361 29.09 -45.50 -21.35
CA GLU A 361 28.93 -46.54 -20.28
C GLU A 361 29.95 -46.39 -19.13
N HIS A 362 31.06 -45.70 -19.36
CA HIS A 362 32.08 -45.46 -18.32
C HIS A 362 31.98 -44.08 -17.67
N VAL A 363 30.95 -43.32 -18.00
CA VAL A 363 30.70 -42.02 -17.38
C VAL A 363 29.66 -42.17 -16.27
N GLN A 364 30.06 -41.93 -15.03
CA GLN A 364 29.17 -41.94 -13.87
C GLN A 364 28.93 -40.50 -13.40
N VAL A 365 27.69 -40.22 -13.01
CA VAL A 365 27.29 -38.93 -12.47
C VAL A 365 26.63 -39.15 -11.11
N GLU A 366 27.20 -38.56 -10.08
CA GLU A 366 26.71 -38.67 -8.70
C GLU A 366 26.32 -37.31 -8.14
N ILE A 367 25.31 -37.28 -7.30
CA ILE A 367 24.99 -36.11 -6.44
C ILE A 367 24.97 -36.58 -4.99
N GLU A 368 25.74 -35.91 -4.14
CA GLU A 368 25.88 -36.23 -2.70
C GLU A 368 26.20 -37.73 -2.44
N GLY A 369 27.01 -38.31 -3.31
CA GLY A 369 27.41 -39.70 -3.22
C GLY A 369 26.37 -40.73 -3.64
N SER A 370 25.32 -40.29 -4.34
CA SER A 370 24.30 -41.14 -4.91
C SER A 370 24.33 -41.07 -6.43
N ASP A 371 24.38 -42.23 -7.08
CA ASP A 371 24.30 -42.31 -8.54
C ASP A 371 22.97 -41.73 -9.08
N LEU A 372 23.08 -40.89 -10.09
CA LEU A 372 21.91 -40.41 -10.81
C LEU A 372 21.41 -41.44 -11.83
N SER A 373 20.10 -41.53 -12.02
CA SER A 373 19.52 -42.30 -13.12
C SER A 373 19.76 -41.60 -14.46
N GLU A 374 19.81 -42.38 -15.55
CA GLU A 374 20.03 -41.89 -16.92
C GLU A 374 18.99 -40.84 -17.36
N GLU A 375 17.81 -40.79 -16.72
CA GLU A 375 16.79 -39.79 -17.00
C GLU A 375 17.08 -38.42 -16.37
N GLN A 376 17.97 -38.35 -15.40
CA GLN A 376 18.30 -37.14 -14.62
C GLN A 376 19.50 -36.38 -15.19
N TYR A 377 20.21 -36.96 -16.13
CA TYR A 377 21.32 -36.30 -16.79
C TYR A 377 21.39 -36.69 -18.28
N ARG A 378 22.08 -35.85 -19.06
CA ARG A 378 22.35 -36.10 -20.48
C ARG A 378 23.82 -35.91 -20.74
N ILE A 379 24.43 -36.86 -21.45
CA ILE A 379 25.83 -36.82 -21.88
C ILE A 379 25.88 -36.73 -23.39
N GLU A 380 26.70 -35.84 -23.92
CA GLU A 380 26.94 -35.67 -25.35
C GLU A 380 28.45 -35.53 -25.59
N VAL A 381 28.99 -36.28 -26.54
CA VAL A 381 30.35 -36.09 -27.04
C VAL A 381 30.27 -35.17 -28.26
N ILE A 382 30.91 -34.02 -28.20
CA ILE A 382 30.92 -33.01 -29.22
C ILE A 382 32.27 -32.95 -29.88
N ASN A 383 32.28 -32.97 -31.21
CA ASN A 383 33.49 -32.82 -31.99
C ASN A 383 34.09 -31.43 -31.79
N GLY A 384 35.38 -31.30 -31.57
CA GLY A 384 36.02 -30.02 -31.31
C GLY A 384 35.79 -28.94 -32.33
N ASN A 385 35.55 -29.31 -33.62
CA ASN A 385 35.22 -28.38 -34.69
C ASN A 385 33.83 -27.73 -34.57
N GLN A 386 33.01 -28.21 -33.65
CA GLN A 386 31.63 -27.73 -33.46
C GLN A 386 31.49 -26.80 -32.23
N ILE A 387 32.59 -26.49 -31.57
CA ILE A 387 32.59 -25.64 -30.33
C ILE A 387 33.11 -24.25 -30.75
N GLU A 388 32.22 -23.25 -30.69
CA GLU A 388 32.49 -21.90 -31.23
C GLU A 388 33.58 -21.12 -30.45
N GLU A 389 33.93 -21.47 -29.23
CA GLU A 389 34.75 -20.61 -28.35
C GLU A 389 36.14 -21.16 -28.01
N LYS A 390 36.68 -22.09 -28.76
CA LYS A 390 37.97 -22.74 -28.38
C LYS A 390 39.14 -22.49 -29.28
N MET A 391 40.26 -22.18 -28.61
CA MET A 391 41.60 -22.35 -29.21
C MET A 391 41.93 -23.86 -29.22
N ILE A 392 41.40 -24.60 -30.13
CA ILE A 392 41.76 -25.97 -30.42
C ILE A 392 42.87 -25.95 -31.51
N SER A 393 43.89 -26.78 -31.36
CA SER A 393 44.86 -26.92 -32.43
C SER A 393 44.17 -27.37 -33.71
N PRO A 394 44.32 -26.64 -34.83
CA PRO A 394 43.68 -27.00 -36.10
C PRO A 394 44.02 -28.43 -36.57
N ASP A 395 45.18 -28.92 -36.19
CA ASP A 395 45.68 -30.25 -36.63
C ASP A 395 45.13 -31.42 -35.79
N ASN A 396 44.62 -31.14 -34.58
CA ASN A 396 44.03 -32.14 -33.71
C ASN A 396 43.01 -31.51 -32.74
N PRO A 397 41.78 -31.30 -33.20
CA PRO A 397 40.77 -30.50 -32.46
C PRO A 397 40.27 -31.15 -31.18
N GLY A 398 40.50 -32.46 -30.95
CA GLY A 398 39.99 -33.15 -29.77
C GLY A 398 38.47 -33.25 -29.74
N HIS A 399 37.91 -33.41 -28.53
CA HIS A 399 36.48 -33.54 -28.29
C HIS A 399 36.10 -32.72 -27.06
N ALA A 400 34.80 -32.46 -26.89
CA ALA A 400 34.28 -32.02 -25.62
C ALA A 400 33.21 -33.00 -25.11
N LEU A 401 33.22 -33.25 -23.84
CA LEU A 401 32.20 -33.98 -23.12
C LEU A 401 31.25 -32.93 -22.50
N ARG A 402 30.01 -32.91 -22.98
CA ARG A 402 28.97 -32.07 -22.39
C ARG A 402 28.08 -32.92 -21.52
N ILE A 403 28.04 -32.59 -20.24
CA ILE A 403 27.16 -33.22 -19.25
C ILE A 403 26.15 -32.19 -18.80
N THR A 404 24.88 -32.48 -18.98
CA THR A 404 23.78 -31.65 -18.45
C THR A 404 23.08 -32.42 -17.36
N VAL A 405 23.00 -31.84 -16.16
CA VAL A 405 22.34 -32.42 -14.99
C VAL A 405 21.16 -31.56 -14.63
N GLY A 406 20.03 -32.18 -14.33
CA GLY A 406 18.76 -31.52 -14.05
C GLY A 406 17.90 -31.40 -15.33
N THR A 407 16.59 -31.41 -15.15
CA THR A 407 15.63 -31.23 -16.25
C THR A 407 15.30 -29.77 -16.40
N SER A 408 15.57 -29.21 -17.57
CA SER A 408 14.87 -27.97 -17.99
C SER A 408 13.42 -28.36 -18.26
N SER A 409 12.54 -28.05 -17.30
CA SER A 409 11.08 -28.19 -17.49
C SER A 409 10.57 -27.12 -18.43
#